data_f3026d0a2f167e06fcf8efc7c12e7bfb
#
_entry.id   f3026d0a2f167e06fcf8efc7c12e7bfb
#
_cell.length_a   1.000
_cell.length_b   1.000
_cell.length_c   1.000
_cell.angle_alpha   90.00
_cell.angle_beta   90.00
_cell.angle_gamma   90.00
#
_symmetry.space_group_name_H-M   'P 1'
#
loop_
_entity.id
_entity.type
_entity.pdbx_description
1 polymer ?
#
loop_
_entity_poly.entity_id
_entity_poly.type
_entity_poly.pdbx_seq_one_letter_code
_entity_poly.pdbx_strand_id
1 'polypeptide(L)'
;MSTFPALWQSLLPIGRDPATGGYRRFCWSPAELDCRAWFETTAAERNLRPVTDRNGNLWAWWEPPEPQPARPAAIAVGSHLDSVPDGGAFDGPLGVVSAFAAVDELRATGFVPARPIAVAAFAEEEGGRFGVACLGSRLLSGAIDPEQARGLTDGDGTTFGAAMQAAGHDPGGLGQDEELIGRLGTYVELHIEQGRALADLDAVIGVADQIWPHGRWRLDFTGQADHAGTAALADRHDPMIPYAATVLAARQAAIEHGTLATVGRVVARPGAANAVCSSVTAWLDARAPDGEGLEETTDQILAAAGQEAAAHQVGLDYRPESFTPAVDFDADLRDRLVSSLLAAGIGAPVLDTGAGHDAGILAARLPTGMLFVRNPTGVSHSPAEHADDADCATGVAALAAMLRDLAGP
;
A
#
# COMPACT_ATOMS: atom_id res chain seq x y z
N MET A 1 7.92 29.63 4.30
CA MET A 1 7.26 28.70 5.23
C MET A 1 6.65 27.61 4.38
N SER A 2 6.78 26.35 4.78
CA SER A 2 6.18 25.22 4.05
C SER A 2 4.67 25.39 3.93
N THR A 3 4.11 25.06 2.75
CA THR A 3 2.65 25.06 2.53
C THR A 3 1.98 23.78 3.04
N PHE A 4 2.77 22.77 3.45
CA PHE A 4 2.29 21.47 3.92
C PHE A 4 1.19 21.58 4.99
N PRO A 5 1.32 22.35 6.09
CA PRO A 5 0.30 22.40 7.13
C PRO A 5 -1.08 22.85 6.60
N ALA A 6 -1.11 23.83 5.68
CA ALA A 6 -2.36 24.33 5.12
C ALA A 6 -3.01 23.29 4.19
N LEU A 7 -2.23 22.61 3.34
CA LEU A 7 -2.70 21.53 2.48
C LEU A 7 -3.19 20.34 3.32
N TRP A 8 -2.43 19.97 4.32
CA TRP A 8 -2.78 18.90 5.24
C TRP A 8 -4.14 19.14 5.91
N GLN A 9 -4.32 20.33 6.50
CA GLN A 9 -5.56 20.71 7.15
C GLN A 9 -6.77 20.77 6.19
N SER A 10 -6.56 21.06 4.92
CA SER A 10 -7.64 21.07 3.92
C SER A 10 -8.08 19.66 3.50
N LEU A 11 -7.19 18.67 3.54
CA LEU A 11 -7.49 17.26 3.21
C LEU A 11 -8.04 16.47 4.40
N LEU A 12 -7.56 16.75 5.62
CA LEU A 12 -7.90 16.00 6.83
C LEU A 12 -9.39 15.74 7.09
N PRO A 13 -10.34 16.69 6.82
CA PRO A 13 -11.75 16.44 7.08
C PRO A 13 -12.40 15.43 6.12
N ILE A 14 -11.83 15.25 4.93
CA ILE A 14 -12.44 14.44 3.87
C ILE A 14 -12.39 12.96 4.24
N GLY A 15 -13.54 12.29 4.29
CA GLY A 15 -13.67 10.86 4.56
C GLY A 15 -13.39 10.42 5.99
N ARG A 16 -13.20 11.36 6.94
CA ARG A 16 -12.98 11.04 8.35
C ARG A 16 -14.28 10.66 9.04
N ASP A 17 -14.31 9.48 9.65
CA ASP A 17 -15.43 9.05 10.48
C ASP A 17 -15.33 9.69 11.88
N PRO A 18 -16.31 10.51 12.30
CA PRO A 18 -16.26 11.18 13.61
C PRO A 18 -16.41 10.24 14.81
N ALA A 19 -16.92 9.02 14.60
CA ALA A 19 -17.11 8.04 15.66
C ALA A 19 -15.82 7.28 15.96
N THR A 20 -15.05 6.90 14.93
CA THR A 20 -13.80 6.13 15.07
C THR A 20 -12.57 7.02 15.01
N GLY A 21 -12.68 8.17 14.35
CA GLY A 21 -11.56 9.05 14.02
C GLY A 21 -10.73 8.59 12.82
N GLY A 22 -11.00 7.40 12.30
CA GLY A 22 -10.34 6.83 11.13
C GLY A 22 -10.95 7.31 9.82
N TYR A 23 -10.36 6.86 8.70
CA TYR A 23 -10.76 7.27 7.36
C TYR A 23 -11.47 6.13 6.61
N ARG A 24 -12.40 6.51 5.70
CA ARG A 24 -13.14 5.63 4.81
C ARG A 24 -13.20 6.25 3.42
N ARG A 25 -12.05 6.35 2.80
CA ARG A 25 -11.86 6.90 1.44
C ARG A 25 -11.81 5.76 0.43
N PHE A 26 -12.90 4.98 0.31
CA PHE A 26 -12.94 3.87 -0.63
C PHE A 26 -13.01 4.36 -2.07
N CYS A 27 -12.23 3.78 -2.94
CA CYS A 27 -12.18 4.15 -4.36
C CYS A 27 -13.58 4.29 -4.98
N TRP A 28 -13.82 5.39 -5.69
CA TRP A 28 -15.10 5.77 -6.29
C TRP A 28 -16.25 5.98 -5.29
N SER A 29 -15.96 6.10 -3.98
CA SER A 29 -16.95 6.54 -3.00
C SER A 29 -17.06 8.07 -3.00
N PRO A 30 -18.14 8.66 -2.42
CA PRO A 30 -18.25 10.11 -2.31
C PRO A 30 -17.03 10.76 -1.63
N ALA A 31 -16.48 10.15 -0.58
CA ALA A 31 -15.32 10.68 0.13
C ALA A 31 -14.05 10.66 -0.75
N GLU A 32 -13.84 9.61 -1.54
CA GLU A 32 -12.69 9.54 -2.44
C GLU A 32 -12.86 10.49 -3.64
N LEU A 33 -14.08 10.67 -4.14
CA LEU A 33 -14.38 11.68 -5.16
C LEU A 33 -14.12 13.12 -4.64
N ASP A 34 -14.39 13.39 -3.37
CA ASP A 34 -14.01 14.66 -2.74
C ASP A 34 -12.49 14.82 -2.64
N CYS A 35 -11.72 13.73 -2.38
CA CYS A 35 -10.26 13.75 -2.44
C CYS A 35 -9.75 14.04 -3.87
N ARG A 36 -10.40 13.49 -4.92
CA ARG A 36 -10.07 13.80 -6.32
C ARG A 36 -10.28 15.28 -6.63
N ALA A 37 -11.43 15.82 -6.22
CA ALA A 37 -11.73 17.24 -6.40
C ALA A 37 -10.73 18.14 -5.65
N TRP A 38 -10.30 17.73 -4.43
CA TRP A 38 -9.24 18.40 -3.69
C TRP A 38 -7.90 18.36 -4.46
N PHE A 39 -7.51 17.21 -5.03
CA PHE A 39 -6.28 17.06 -5.81
C PHE A 39 -6.29 17.97 -7.04
N GLU A 40 -7.38 17.95 -7.81
CA GLU A 40 -7.53 18.78 -9.03
C GLU A 40 -7.50 20.27 -8.72
N THR A 41 -8.19 20.70 -7.66
CA THR A 41 -8.18 22.09 -7.19
C THR A 41 -6.78 22.52 -6.76
N THR A 42 -6.13 21.67 -5.94
CA THR A 42 -4.76 21.91 -5.44
C THR A 42 -3.75 22.04 -6.58
N ALA A 43 -3.87 21.19 -7.61
CA ALA A 43 -3.06 21.25 -8.81
C ALA A 43 -3.31 22.54 -9.61
N ALA A 44 -4.58 22.90 -9.84
CA ALA A 44 -4.95 24.08 -10.60
C ALA A 44 -4.49 25.40 -9.94
N GLU A 45 -4.62 25.52 -8.62
CA GLU A 45 -4.11 26.66 -7.84
C GLU A 45 -2.59 26.85 -7.99
N ARG A 46 -1.88 25.77 -8.29
CA ARG A 46 -0.43 25.75 -8.54
C ARG A 46 -0.07 25.83 -10.00
N ASN A 47 -1.02 26.12 -10.90
CA ASN A 47 -0.80 26.09 -12.35
C ASN A 47 -0.12 24.78 -12.82
N LEU A 48 -0.44 23.65 -12.17
CA LEU A 48 -0.15 22.32 -12.65
C LEU A 48 -1.32 21.88 -13.51
N ARG A 49 -1.07 21.08 -14.53
CA ARG A 49 -2.12 20.58 -15.41
C ARG A 49 -2.66 19.25 -14.85
N PRO A 50 -3.86 19.23 -14.23
CA PRO A 50 -4.43 18.00 -13.75
C PRO A 50 -4.92 17.13 -14.92
N VAL A 51 -4.75 15.81 -14.79
CA VAL A 51 -5.22 14.80 -15.75
C VAL A 51 -5.60 13.55 -14.98
N THR A 52 -6.77 12.98 -15.25
CA THR A 52 -7.10 11.63 -14.85
C THR A 52 -6.77 10.69 -16.00
N ASP A 53 -5.99 9.63 -15.74
CA ASP A 53 -5.67 8.65 -16.77
C ASP A 53 -6.86 7.67 -16.98
N ARG A 54 -6.72 6.77 -17.95
CA ARG A 54 -7.77 5.79 -18.31
C ARG A 54 -8.10 4.81 -17.19
N ASN A 55 -7.21 4.66 -16.20
CA ASN A 55 -7.35 3.75 -15.07
C ASN A 55 -7.88 4.45 -13.82
N GLY A 56 -8.07 5.76 -13.90
CA GLY A 56 -8.54 6.57 -12.79
C GLY A 56 -7.44 7.12 -11.89
N ASN A 57 -6.16 6.93 -12.21
CA ASN A 57 -5.08 7.57 -11.48
C ASN A 57 -5.04 9.07 -11.80
N LEU A 58 -4.72 9.87 -10.80
CA LEU A 58 -4.62 11.33 -10.91
C LEU A 58 -3.18 11.75 -11.14
N TRP A 59 -2.99 12.72 -12.02
CA TRP A 59 -1.70 13.29 -12.38
C TRP A 59 -1.78 14.80 -12.40
N ALA A 60 -0.79 15.52 -11.82
CA ALA A 60 -0.66 16.97 -11.90
C ALA A 60 0.72 17.32 -12.46
N TRP A 61 0.75 17.87 -13.67
CA TRP A 61 1.96 18.06 -14.46
C TRP A 61 2.53 19.46 -14.33
N TRP A 62 3.81 19.56 -13.98
CA TRP A 62 4.63 20.75 -14.10
C TRP A 62 5.57 20.60 -15.30
N GLU A 63 5.17 21.16 -16.43
CA GLU A 63 5.96 21.11 -17.66
C GLU A 63 7.07 22.18 -17.64
N PRO A 64 8.24 21.90 -18.22
CA PRO A 64 9.26 22.93 -18.49
C PRO A 64 8.69 24.07 -19.34
N PRO A 65 9.19 25.32 -19.14
CA PRO A 65 8.64 26.49 -19.86
C PRO A 65 8.90 26.47 -21.37
N GLU A 66 9.97 25.82 -21.82
CA GLU A 66 10.31 25.70 -23.22
C GLU A 66 10.15 24.25 -23.73
N PRO A 67 9.51 24.09 -24.92
CA PRO A 67 9.45 22.77 -25.56
C PRO A 67 10.87 22.28 -25.90
N GLN A 68 11.27 21.16 -25.35
CA GLN A 68 12.54 20.53 -25.71
C GLN A 68 12.38 19.66 -26.97
N PRO A 69 13.36 19.63 -27.89
CA PRO A 69 13.28 18.80 -29.12
C PRO A 69 13.12 17.31 -28.85
N ALA A 70 13.75 16.81 -27.80
CA ALA A 70 13.48 15.50 -27.22
C ALA A 70 12.82 15.75 -25.86
N ARG A 71 11.54 15.38 -25.69
CA ARG A 71 10.88 15.48 -24.40
C ARG A 71 11.60 14.58 -23.40
N PRO A 72 12.33 15.10 -22.41
CA PRO A 72 12.93 14.26 -21.41
C PRO A 72 11.82 13.58 -20.60
N ALA A 73 12.04 12.34 -20.22
CA ALA A 73 11.08 11.61 -19.41
C ALA A 73 10.90 12.28 -18.04
N ALA A 74 9.66 12.29 -17.55
CA ALA A 74 9.27 13.02 -16.34
C ALA A 74 9.79 12.33 -15.08
N ILE A 75 9.93 13.13 -14.01
CA ILE A 75 10.05 12.63 -12.63
C ILE A 75 8.66 12.67 -12.01
N ALA A 76 8.11 11.51 -11.66
CA ALA A 76 6.84 11.40 -10.96
C ALA A 76 7.07 11.19 -9.47
N VAL A 77 6.24 11.82 -8.64
CA VAL A 77 6.22 11.70 -7.19
C VAL A 77 4.78 11.65 -6.70
N GLY A 78 4.52 10.99 -5.60
CA GLY A 78 3.17 10.92 -5.04
C GLY A 78 2.96 9.67 -4.21
N SER A 79 1.71 9.20 -4.13
CA SER A 79 1.26 7.99 -3.49
C SER A 79 -0.22 7.74 -3.82
N HIS A 80 -1.10 7.53 -2.83
CA HIS A 80 -2.55 7.35 -2.99
C HIS A 80 -3.37 8.26 -2.06
N LEU A 81 -4.70 8.29 -2.26
CA LEU A 81 -5.64 9.06 -1.42
C LEU A 81 -6.77 8.19 -0.84
N ASP A 82 -6.92 6.95 -1.30
CA ASP A 82 -7.83 5.98 -0.70
C ASP A 82 -7.30 5.45 0.64
N SER A 83 -8.09 4.68 1.35
CA SER A 83 -7.74 4.14 2.66
C SER A 83 -8.35 2.76 2.90
N VAL A 84 -7.74 1.96 3.78
CA VAL A 84 -8.42 0.83 4.42
C VAL A 84 -9.60 1.32 5.27
N PRO A 85 -10.54 0.42 5.66
CA PRO A 85 -11.59 0.77 6.61
C PRO A 85 -10.99 1.25 7.94
N ASP A 86 -11.41 2.45 8.37
CA ASP A 86 -10.93 3.11 9.60
C ASP A 86 -9.40 3.28 9.65
N GLY A 87 -8.76 3.49 8.49
CA GLY A 87 -7.32 3.73 8.35
C GLY A 87 -6.82 5.01 8.98
N GLY A 88 -5.50 5.20 9.00
CA GLY A 88 -4.83 6.38 9.49
C GLY A 88 -4.97 7.60 8.55
N ALA A 89 -4.38 8.71 8.97
CA ALA A 89 -4.40 9.95 8.20
C ALA A 89 -3.24 10.04 7.21
N PHE A 90 -2.12 9.38 7.51
CA PHE A 90 -0.84 9.58 6.84
C PHE A 90 -0.59 8.59 5.71
N ASP A 91 -1.16 7.40 5.83
CA ASP A 91 -1.05 6.29 4.88
C ASP A 91 -1.56 6.69 3.49
N GLY A 92 -0.63 6.96 2.57
CA GLY A 92 -0.85 7.51 1.23
C GLY A 92 -0.95 9.04 1.16
N PRO A 93 -1.91 9.70 1.87
CA PRO A 93 -2.08 11.15 1.78
C PRO A 93 -0.83 11.97 2.11
N LEU A 94 0.03 11.47 3.02
CA LEU A 94 1.30 12.13 3.33
C LEU A 94 2.15 12.33 2.07
N GLY A 95 2.26 11.30 1.21
CA GLY A 95 3.04 11.37 -0.02
C GLY A 95 2.50 12.38 -1.02
N VAL A 96 1.17 12.39 -1.23
CA VAL A 96 0.53 13.31 -2.17
C VAL A 96 0.61 14.77 -1.70
N VAL A 97 0.32 15.03 -0.42
CA VAL A 97 0.41 16.38 0.16
C VAL A 97 1.85 16.87 0.16
N SER A 98 2.81 16.02 0.52
CA SER A 98 4.23 16.36 0.50
C SER A 98 4.74 16.66 -0.90
N ALA A 99 4.25 15.95 -1.92
CA ALA A 99 4.61 16.20 -3.31
C ALA A 99 4.17 17.61 -3.78
N PHE A 100 2.95 18.03 -3.47
CA PHE A 100 2.49 19.40 -3.75
C PHE A 100 3.28 20.46 -2.97
N ALA A 101 3.56 20.20 -1.69
CA ALA A 101 4.35 21.12 -0.86
C ALA A 101 5.80 21.24 -1.37
N ALA A 102 6.41 20.15 -1.83
CA ALA A 102 7.74 20.15 -2.44
C ALA A 102 7.79 20.99 -3.75
N VAL A 103 6.74 20.92 -4.57
CA VAL A 103 6.59 21.79 -5.75
C VAL A 103 6.55 23.27 -5.33
N ASP A 104 5.83 23.61 -4.27
CA ASP A 104 5.77 24.98 -3.75
C ASP A 104 7.14 25.45 -3.24
N GLU A 105 7.88 24.61 -2.51
CA GLU A 105 9.24 24.92 -2.03
C GLU A 105 10.23 25.13 -3.18
N LEU A 106 10.17 24.31 -4.21
CA LEU A 106 10.99 24.48 -5.40
C LEU A 106 10.71 25.82 -6.09
N ARG A 107 9.44 26.15 -6.28
CA ARG A 107 9.03 27.44 -6.90
C ARG A 107 9.45 28.64 -6.07
N ALA A 108 9.32 28.56 -4.75
CA ALA A 108 9.73 29.64 -3.85
C ALA A 108 11.22 29.98 -3.96
N THR A 109 12.06 29.03 -4.39
CA THR A 109 13.49 29.24 -4.67
C THR A 109 13.80 29.64 -6.11
N GLY A 110 12.78 29.84 -6.96
CA GLY A 110 12.96 30.14 -8.38
C GLY A 110 13.43 28.95 -9.22
N PHE A 111 13.27 27.73 -8.73
CA PHE A 111 13.63 26.52 -9.49
C PHE A 111 12.74 26.38 -10.73
N VAL A 112 13.38 26.08 -11.84
CA VAL A 112 12.72 25.79 -13.13
C VAL A 112 13.15 24.37 -13.53
N PRO A 113 12.22 23.44 -13.67
CA PRO A 113 12.57 22.07 -14.01
C PRO A 113 13.06 21.96 -15.46
N ALA A 114 14.14 21.22 -15.69
CA ALA A 114 14.62 20.85 -17.01
C ALA A 114 13.87 19.62 -17.57
N ARG A 115 13.24 18.84 -16.70
CA ARG A 115 12.40 17.69 -17.03
C ARG A 115 11.02 17.90 -16.41
N PRO A 116 9.94 17.39 -17.04
CA PRO A 116 8.62 17.48 -16.41
C PRO A 116 8.61 16.83 -15.02
N ILE A 117 7.87 17.43 -14.09
CA ILE A 117 7.56 16.84 -12.79
C ILE A 117 6.06 16.51 -12.79
N ALA A 118 5.69 15.34 -12.30
CA ALA A 118 4.31 14.92 -12.15
C ALA A 118 4.02 14.54 -10.70
N VAL A 119 2.99 15.15 -10.09
CA VAL A 119 2.44 14.64 -8.84
C VAL A 119 1.39 13.59 -9.19
N ALA A 120 1.45 12.41 -8.57
CA ALA A 120 0.54 11.30 -8.80
C ALA A 120 -0.30 10.97 -7.56
N ALA A 121 -1.54 10.49 -7.79
CA ALA A 121 -2.32 9.78 -6.79
C ALA A 121 -2.98 8.56 -7.46
N PHE A 122 -2.56 7.36 -7.05
CA PHE A 122 -3.06 6.11 -7.63
C PHE A 122 -4.42 5.74 -7.05
N ALA A 123 -5.22 5.03 -7.84
CA ALA A 123 -6.57 4.61 -7.49
C ALA A 123 -6.56 3.21 -6.88
N GLU A 124 -7.31 2.99 -5.80
CA GLU A 124 -7.48 1.69 -5.12
C GLU A 124 -6.13 1.04 -4.78
N GLU A 125 -5.23 1.82 -4.17
CA GLU A 125 -3.94 1.28 -3.72
C GLU A 125 -4.13 0.27 -2.61
N GLU A 126 -4.97 0.58 -1.64
CA GLU A 126 -5.24 -0.23 -0.45
C GLU A 126 -6.05 -1.51 -0.74
N GLY A 127 -6.72 -1.57 -1.89
CA GLY A 127 -7.66 -2.65 -2.17
C GLY A 127 -8.86 -2.68 -1.22
N GLY A 128 -9.11 -1.57 -0.54
CA GLY A 128 -10.08 -1.47 0.56
C GLY A 128 -11.53 -1.72 0.14
N ARG A 129 -11.87 -1.47 -1.13
CA ARG A 129 -13.21 -1.69 -1.67
C ARG A 129 -13.32 -2.94 -2.55
N PHE A 130 -12.37 -3.15 -3.45
CA PHE A 130 -12.46 -4.21 -4.47
C PHE A 130 -11.50 -5.39 -4.22
N GLY A 131 -10.74 -5.36 -3.14
CA GLY A 131 -9.96 -6.49 -2.64
C GLY A 131 -8.63 -6.76 -3.37
N VAL A 132 -8.22 -5.87 -4.28
CA VAL A 132 -6.92 -5.96 -4.98
C VAL A 132 -6.14 -4.67 -4.74
N ALA A 133 -5.05 -4.78 -3.98
CA ALA A 133 -4.17 -3.65 -3.71
C ALA A 133 -3.42 -3.17 -4.96
N CYS A 134 -3.06 -1.89 -4.98
CA CYS A 134 -2.33 -1.22 -6.06
C CYS A 134 -3.04 -1.37 -7.42
N LEU A 135 -4.38 -1.35 -7.44
CA LEU A 135 -5.15 -1.65 -8.65
C LEU A 135 -4.87 -0.67 -9.78
N GLY A 136 -4.76 0.63 -9.47
CA GLY A 136 -4.48 1.67 -10.44
C GLY A 136 -3.12 1.54 -11.11
N SER A 137 -2.06 1.30 -10.33
CA SER A 137 -0.71 1.07 -10.86
C SER A 137 -0.58 -0.28 -11.57
N ARG A 138 -1.28 -1.33 -11.11
CA ARG A 138 -1.35 -2.62 -11.81
C ARG A 138 -2.00 -2.51 -13.18
N LEU A 139 -3.10 -1.77 -13.29
CA LEU A 139 -3.74 -1.49 -14.58
C LEU A 139 -2.79 -0.68 -15.48
N LEU A 140 -2.20 0.40 -14.97
CA LEU A 140 -1.27 1.25 -15.71
C LEU A 140 -0.09 0.46 -16.26
N SER A 141 0.52 -0.40 -15.46
CA SER A 141 1.69 -1.22 -15.83
C SER A 141 1.37 -2.46 -16.65
N GLY A 142 0.10 -2.87 -16.71
CA GLY A 142 -0.34 -4.13 -17.32
C GLY A 142 -0.14 -5.36 -16.42
N ALA A 143 0.06 -5.15 -15.11
CA ALA A 143 0.23 -6.24 -14.15
C ALA A 143 -1.08 -6.93 -13.74
N ILE A 144 -2.21 -6.46 -14.23
CA ILE A 144 -3.53 -7.10 -14.08
C ILE A 144 -4.30 -7.04 -15.40
N ASP A 145 -5.06 -8.09 -15.68
CA ASP A 145 -5.96 -8.12 -16.84
C ASP A 145 -7.11 -7.11 -16.64
N PRO A 146 -7.40 -6.23 -17.63
CA PRO A 146 -8.41 -5.19 -17.49
C PRO A 146 -9.84 -5.75 -17.35
N GLU A 147 -10.15 -6.92 -17.93
CA GLU A 147 -11.47 -7.55 -17.77
C GLU A 147 -11.63 -8.10 -16.35
N GLN A 148 -10.55 -8.70 -15.80
CA GLN A 148 -10.53 -9.13 -14.42
C GLN A 148 -10.74 -7.93 -13.48
N ALA A 149 -10.00 -6.84 -13.69
CA ALA A 149 -10.11 -5.63 -12.87
C ALA A 149 -11.53 -5.03 -12.95
N ARG A 150 -12.10 -4.92 -14.16
CA ARG A 150 -13.48 -4.40 -14.38
C ARG A 150 -14.53 -5.20 -13.63
N GLY A 151 -14.33 -6.52 -13.50
CA GLY A 151 -15.24 -7.46 -12.86
C GLY A 151 -15.06 -7.61 -11.35
N LEU A 152 -14.03 -7.02 -10.71
CA LEU A 152 -13.87 -7.04 -9.26
C LEU A 152 -15.10 -6.42 -8.58
N THR A 153 -15.59 -7.05 -7.51
CA THR A 153 -16.79 -6.61 -6.81
C THR A 153 -16.52 -6.17 -5.39
N ASP A 154 -17.24 -5.14 -4.95
CA ASP A 154 -17.28 -4.76 -3.54
C ASP A 154 -18.22 -5.66 -2.72
N GLY A 155 -18.34 -5.37 -1.42
CA GLY A 155 -19.20 -6.13 -0.49
C GLY A 155 -20.70 -6.10 -0.83
N ASP A 156 -21.15 -5.11 -1.59
CA ASP A 156 -22.55 -4.94 -2.03
C ASP A 156 -22.79 -5.53 -3.43
N GLY A 157 -21.73 -6.08 -4.07
CA GLY A 157 -21.80 -6.68 -5.40
C GLY A 157 -21.66 -5.67 -6.55
N THR A 158 -21.30 -4.40 -6.27
CA THR A 158 -21.01 -3.41 -7.29
C THR A 158 -19.65 -3.70 -7.91
N THR A 159 -19.57 -3.77 -9.25
CA THR A 159 -18.28 -4.00 -9.92
C THR A 159 -17.44 -2.73 -9.96
N PHE A 160 -16.09 -2.87 -10.02
CA PHE A 160 -15.16 -1.75 -10.20
C PHE A 160 -15.53 -0.91 -11.43
N GLY A 161 -15.81 -1.57 -12.57
CA GLY A 161 -16.24 -0.87 -13.77
C GLY A 161 -17.56 -0.10 -13.59
N ALA A 162 -18.54 -0.65 -12.87
CA ALA A 162 -19.81 0.04 -12.61
C ALA A 162 -19.63 1.24 -11.68
N ALA A 163 -18.77 1.12 -10.64
CA ALA A 163 -18.45 2.23 -9.74
C ALA A 163 -17.70 3.36 -10.48
N MET A 164 -16.73 3.01 -11.31
CA MET A 164 -15.98 3.94 -12.17
C MET A 164 -16.90 4.68 -13.14
N GLN A 165 -17.84 3.97 -13.79
CA GLN A 165 -18.82 4.56 -14.68
C GLN A 165 -19.79 5.51 -13.96
N ALA A 166 -20.22 5.14 -12.76
CA ALA A 166 -21.07 5.99 -11.92
C ALA A 166 -20.35 7.28 -11.50
N ALA A 167 -19.02 7.24 -11.35
CA ALA A 167 -18.17 8.40 -11.12
C ALA A 167 -17.88 9.23 -12.40
N GLY A 168 -18.41 8.85 -13.55
CA GLY A 168 -18.28 9.61 -14.79
C GLY A 168 -17.09 9.24 -15.67
N HIS A 169 -16.39 8.13 -15.36
CA HIS A 169 -15.25 7.64 -16.14
C HIS A 169 -15.63 6.44 -17.01
N ASP A 170 -14.91 6.24 -18.12
CA ASP A 170 -15.15 5.15 -19.05
C ASP A 170 -14.37 3.87 -18.66
N PRO A 171 -15.03 2.83 -18.14
CA PRO A 171 -14.38 1.56 -17.82
C PRO A 171 -13.95 0.76 -19.06
N GLY A 172 -14.40 1.15 -20.26
CA GLY A 172 -13.95 0.57 -21.53
C GLY A 172 -12.50 0.88 -21.86
N GLY A 173 -11.95 1.97 -21.29
CA GLY A 173 -10.57 2.38 -21.47
C GLY A 173 -9.55 1.73 -20.52
N LEU A 174 -9.99 0.95 -19.52
CA LEU A 174 -9.11 0.32 -18.55
C LEU A 174 -8.00 -0.51 -19.19
N GLY A 175 -6.82 -0.49 -18.58
CA GLY A 175 -5.69 -1.33 -18.95
C GLY A 175 -4.39 -0.55 -19.13
N GLN A 176 -3.39 -1.28 -19.60
CA GLN A 176 -2.03 -0.80 -19.80
C GLN A 176 -1.97 0.50 -20.62
N ASP A 177 -1.14 1.46 -20.17
CA ASP A 177 -0.94 2.74 -20.86
C ASP A 177 0.54 2.98 -21.19
N GLU A 178 0.98 2.42 -22.31
CA GLU A 178 2.37 2.53 -22.78
C GLU A 178 2.77 3.98 -23.11
N GLU A 179 1.83 4.84 -23.52
CA GLU A 179 2.10 6.24 -23.79
C GLU A 179 2.45 6.98 -22.50
N LEU A 180 1.65 6.76 -21.45
CA LEU A 180 1.89 7.36 -20.14
C LEU A 180 3.15 6.80 -19.48
N ILE A 181 3.34 5.48 -19.47
CA ILE A 181 4.57 4.85 -18.96
C ILE A 181 5.80 5.39 -19.68
N GLY A 182 5.75 5.49 -21.02
CA GLY A 182 6.85 6.04 -21.83
C GLY A 182 7.17 7.51 -21.58
N ARG A 183 6.27 8.26 -20.93
CA ARG A 183 6.51 9.64 -20.49
C ARG A 183 7.20 9.70 -19.13
N LEU A 184 7.15 8.65 -18.33
CA LEU A 184 7.75 8.59 -17.01
C LEU A 184 9.19 8.06 -17.13
N GLY A 185 10.12 8.73 -16.51
CA GLY A 185 11.52 8.27 -16.43
C GLY A 185 11.89 7.72 -15.07
N THR A 186 11.17 8.16 -14.04
CA THR A 186 11.44 7.78 -12.64
C THR A 186 10.17 8.03 -11.83
N TYR A 187 9.88 7.14 -10.89
CA TYR A 187 8.86 7.36 -9.87
C TYR A 187 9.48 7.26 -8.48
N VAL A 188 9.18 8.22 -7.61
CA VAL A 188 9.58 8.17 -6.20
C VAL A 188 8.36 8.39 -5.33
N GLU A 189 8.05 7.42 -4.50
CA GLU A 189 6.97 7.47 -3.53
C GLU A 189 7.48 7.92 -2.16
N LEU A 190 6.86 8.95 -1.58
CA LEU A 190 7.06 9.26 -0.18
C LEU A 190 5.90 8.70 0.61
N HIS A 191 6.21 7.95 1.66
CA HIS A 191 5.22 7.30 2.48
C HIS A 191 5.55 7.41 3.97
N ILE A 192 4.55 7.28 4.85
CA ILE A 192 4.83 7.04 6.25
C ILE A 192 5.47 5.66 6.39
N GLU A 193 6.46 5.50 7.27
CA GLU A 193 6.94 4.17 7.61
C GLU A 193 5.82 3.42 8.33
N GLN A 194 5.40 2.30 7.78
CA GLN A 194 4.38 1.43 8.39
C GLN A 194 4.97 0.47 9.44
N GLY A 195 6.21 0.72 9.83
CA GLY A 195 6.97 0.11 10.90
C GLY A 195 7.54 1.18 11.83
N ARG A 196 8.61 0.85 12.57
CA ARG A 196 9.28 1.76 13.50
C ARG A 196 10.79 1.70 13.44
N ALA A 197 11.36 1.19 12.36
CA ALA A 197 12.81 1.07 12.21
C ALA A 197 13.50 2.45 12.27
N LEU A 198 12.89 3.48 11.68
CA LEU A 198 13.41 4.85 11.75
C LEU A 198 13.40 5.40 13.18
N ALA A 199 12.37 5.09 13.97
CA ALA A 199 12.34 5.48 15.39
C ALA A 199 13.44 4.77 16.19
N ASP A 200 13.67 3.50 15.93
CA ASP A 200 14.70 2.70 16.59
C ASP A 200 16.14 3.12 16.15
N LEU A 201 16.29 3.66 14.92
CA LEU A 201 17.54 4.21 14.36
C LEU A 201 17.76 5.69 14.69
N ASP A 202 16.83 6.35 15.38
CA ASP A 202 16.81 7.81 15.60
C ASP A 202 16.97 8.61 14.28
N ALA A 203 16.34 8.13 13.21
CA ALA A 203 16.34 8.76 11.91
C ALA A 203 14.93 9.27 11.57
N VAL A 204 14.86 10.37 10.80
CA VAL A 204 13.57 11.00 10.40
C VAL A 204 13.11 10.50 9.04
N ILE A 205 14.07 10.34 8.12
CA ILE A 205 13.84 9.91 6.75
C ILE A 205 14.60 8.63 6.48
N GLY A 206 13.99 7.71 5.72
CA GLY A 206 14.65 6.51 5.19
C GLY A 206 14.52 6.42 3.69
N VAL A 207 15.38 5.64 3.06
CA VAL A 207 15.32 5.28 1.64
C VAL A 207 15.07 3.78 1.54
N ALA A 208 14.11 3.36 0.72
CA ALA A 208 13.82 1.94 0.55
C ALA A 208 14.89 1.24 -0.30
N ASP A 209 15.22 -0.02 0.07
CA ASP A 209 16.02 -0.95 -0.72
C ASP A 209 15.14 -1.95 -1.45
N GLN A 210 14.23 -2.59 -0.73
CA GLN A 210 13.33 -3.58 -1.31
C GLN A 210 11.98 -3.63 -0.58
N ILE A 211 10.99 -4.21 -1.27
CA ILE A 211 9.75 -4.71 -0.67
C ILE A 211 9.92 -6.21 -0.43
N TRP A 212 9.66 -6.65 0.78
CA TRP A 212 9.77 -8.05 1.15
C TRP A 212 8.82 -8.95 0.34
N PRO A 213 9.24 -10.18 0.02
CA PRO A 213 8.35 -11.19 -0.53
C PRO A 213 7.27 -11.50 0.49
N HIS A 214 6.05 -11.66 -0.01
CA HIS A 214 4.90 -11.95 0.84
C HIS A 214 3.88 -12.82 0.12
N GLY A 215 3.08 -13.53 0.91
CA GLY A 215 2.03 -14.37 0.37
C GLY A 215 0.84 -14.50 1.29
N ARG A 216 -0.25 -14.96 0.70
CA ARG A 216 -1.48 -15.26 1.42
C ARG A 216 -1.93 -16.67 1.11
N TRP A 217 -2.26 -17.42 2.16
CA TRP A 217 -2.74 -18.80 2.06
C TRP A 217 -4.11 -18.89 2.73
N ARG A 218 -5.01 -19.60 2.06
CA ARG A 218 -6.28 -19.99 2.65
C ARG A 218 -6.14 -21.40 3.19
N LEU A 219 -6.62 -21.61 4.43
CA LEU A 219 -6.68 -22.90 5.10
C LEU A 219 -8.15 -23.24 5.38
N ASP A 220 -8.60 -24.42 4.95
CA ASP A 220 -9.95 -24.93 5.17
C ASP A 220 -9.87 -26.18 6.07
N PHE A 221 -10.24 -26.03 7.34
CA PHE A 221 -10.34 -27.13 8.30
C PHE A 221 -11.77 -27.68 8.29
N THR A 222 -11.91 -29.00 8.08
CA THR A 222 -13.21 -29.70 8.00
C THR A 222 -13.32 -30.74 9.08
N GLY A 223 -14.29 -30.57 9.97
CA GLY A 223 -14.59 -31.48 11.08
C GLY A 223 -16.07 -31.85 11.08
N GLN A 224 -16.61 -32.11 12.28
CA GLN A 224 -18.00 -32.49 12.47
C GLN A 224 -18.68 -31.60 13.49
N ALA A 225 -19.83 -31.04 13.10
CA ALA A 225 -20.67 -30.29 14.04
C ALA A 225 -21.30 -31.23 15.06
N ASP A 226 -21.32 -30.75 16.30
CA ASP A 226 -21.95 -31.51 17.40
C ASP A 226 -22.45 -30.57 18.51
N HIS A 227 -23.21 -31.11 19.44
CA HIS A 227 -23.72 -30.33 20.56
C HIS A 227 -22.63 -30.12 21.63
N ALA A 228 -22.33 -28.87 21.96
CA ALA A 228 -21.22 -28.50 22.85
C ALA A 228 -21.32 -29.09 24.26
N GLY A 229 -22.54 -29.34 24.75
CA GLY A 229 -22.78 -29.85 26.13
C GLY A 229 -22.96 -31.36 26.25
N THR A 230 -23.14 -32.10 25.14
CA THR A 230 -23.44 -33.56 25.20
C THR A 230 -22.43 -34.43 24.47
N ALA A 231 -21.72 -33.89 23.46
CA ALA A 231 -20.67 -34.63 22.79
C ALA A 231 -19.46 -34.82 23.69
N ALA A 232 -19.03 -36.05 23.87
CA ALA A 232 -17.83 -36.35 24.66
C ALA A 232 -16.59 -35.78 23.96
N LEU A 233 -15.60 -35.31 24.72
CA LEU A 233 -14.40 -34.70 24.13
C LEU A 233 -13.63 -35.65 23.21
N ALA A 234 -13.62 -36.94 23.56
CA ALA A 234 -12.93 -37.98 22.79
C ALA A 234 -13.55 -38.29 21.42
N ASP A 235 -14.83 -37.92 21.22
CA ASP A 235 -15.59 -38.20 20.01
C ASP A 235 -15.68 -36.98 19.08
N ARG A 236 -15.09 -35.84 19.49
CA ARG A 236 -15.17 -34.59 18.73
C ARG A 236 -14.12 -34.53 17.62
N HIS A 237 -14.57 -34.09 16.44
CA HIS A 237 -13.74 -33.67 15.32
C HIS A 237 -13.86 -32.16 15.18
N ASP A 238 -13.32 -31.44 16.17
CA ASP A 238 -13.50 -29.99 16.29
C ASP A 238 -12.42 -29.22 15.51
N PRO A 239 -12.75 -28.56 14.37
CA PRO A 239 -11.79 -27.84 13.54
C PRO A 239 -11.24 -26.56 14.21
N MET A 240 -11.85 -26.10 15.30
CA MET A 240 -11.32 -24.96 16.06
C MET A 240 -10.00 -25.29 16.76
N ILE A 241 -9.74 -26.56 17.09
CA ILE A 241 -8.51 -26.95 17.81
C ILE A 241 -7.27 -26.83 16.90
N PRO A 242 -7.20 -27.52 15.74
CA PRO A 242 -6.07 -27.35 14.83
C PRO A 242 -5.96 -25.91 14.28
N TYR A 243 -7.06 -25.18 14.07
CA TYR A 243 -7.01 -23.76 13.75
C TYR A 243 -6.29 -22.95 14.85
N ALA A 244 -6.68 -23.11 16.12
CA ALA A 244 -6.05 -22.38 17.23
C ALA A 244 -4.55 -22.71 17.35
N ALA A 245 -4.18 -23.99 17.20
CA ALA A 245 -2.79 -24.44 17.17
C ALA A 245 -2.03 -23.82 16.00
N THR A 246 -2.64 -23.71 14.82
CA THR A 246 -2.04 -23.05 13.65
C THR A 246 -1.74 -21.56 13.92
N VAL A 247 -2.64 -20.83 14.58
CA VAL A 247 -2.39 -19.42 14.96
C VAL A 247 -1.17 -19.30 15.87
N LEU A 248 -1.03 -20.19 16.84
CA LEU A 248 0.13 -20.21 17.75
C LEU A 248 1.41 -20.62 17.01
N ALA A 249 1.33 -21.61 16.11
CA ALA A 249 2.44 -22.05 15.28
C ALA A 249 2.91 -20.92 14.34
N ALA A 250 1.99 -20.16 13.76
CA ALA A 250 2.32 -19.01 12.90
C ALA A 250 3.16 -17.97 13.67
N ARG A 251 2.75 -17.63 14.89
CA ARG A 251 3.54 -16.71 15.74
C ARG A 251 4.91 -17.28 16.08
N GLN A 252 4.99 -18.58 16.41
CA GLN A 252 6.24 -19.22 16.79
C GLN A 252 7.23 -19.28 15.61
N ALA A 253 6.77 -19.71 14.44
CA ALA A 253 7.58 -19.77 13.23
C ALA A 253 8.10 -18.39 12.85
N ALA A 254 7.26 -17.35 12.92
CA ALA A 254 7.67 -15.98 12.64
C ALA A 254 8.79 -15.50 13.58
N ILE A 255 8.74 -15.86 14.88
CA ILE A 255 9.80 -15.53 15.85
C ILE A 255 11.09 -16.29 15.52
N GLU A 256 10.99 -17.58 15.19
CA GLU A 256 12.15 -18.44 14.91
C GLU A 256 12.91 -18.05 13.66
N HIS A 257 12.19 -17.63 12.61
CA HIS A 257 12.78 -17.24 11.32
C HIS A 257 12.99 -15.73 11.16
N GLY A 258 12.60 -14.91 12.16
CA GLY A 258 12.71 -13.44 12.05
C GLY A 258 11.80 -12.84 10.98
N THR A 259 10.62 -13.43 10.77
CA THR A 259 9.65 -13.09 9.75
C THR A 259 8.36 -12.54 10.36
N LEU A 260 7.35 -12.29 9.55
CA LEU A 260 6.00 -11.89 10.01
C LEU A 260 4.97 -12.91 9.50
N ALA A 261 4.08 -13.36 10.38
CA ALA A 261 2.98 -14.24 10.02
C ALA A 261 1.74 -13.91 10.86
N THR A 262 0.60 -13.73 10.19
CA THR A 262 -0.65 -13.34 10.83
C THR A 262 -1.83 -14.11 10.24
N VAL A 263 -2.69 -14.66 11.11
CA VAL A 263 -3.99 -15.18 10.70
C VAL A 263 -5.04 -14.11 11.01
N GLY A 264 -5.27 -13.21 10.06
CA GLY A 264 -6.08 -12.00 10.27
C GLY A 264 -7.58 -12.19 10.02
N ARG A 265 -7.98 -13.24 9.30
CA ARG A 265 -9.39 -13.53 8.99
C ARG A 265 -9.71 -14.97 9.30
N VAL A 266 -10.87 -15.19 9.93
CA VAL A 266 -11.42 -16.52 10.23
C VAL A 266 -12.94 -16.54 10.04
N VAL A 267 -13.46 -17.65 9.52
CA VAL A 267 -14.89 -17.93 9.38
C VAL A 267 -15.17 -19.30 9.92
N ALA A 268 -15.94 -19.39 11.00
CA ALA A 268 -16.38 -20.65 11.61
C ALA A 268 -17.85 -20.94 11.27
N ARG A 269 -18.18 -22.18 10.95
CA ARG A 269 -19.55 -22.62 10.63
C ARG A 269 -19.93 -23.83 11.50
N PRO A 270 -21.17 -23.87 12.04
CA PRO A 270 -22.27 -22.92 11.91
C PRO A 270 -22.10 -21.61 12.74
N GLY A 271 -21.08 -21.46 13.57
CA GLY A 271 -20.81 -20.24 14.34
C GLY A 271 -21.75 -20.01 15.53
N ALA A 272 -22.36 -21.06 16.05
CA ALA A 272 -23.23 -21.02 17.24
C ALA A 272 -22.42 -21.27 18.52
N ALA A 273 -22.69 -20.51 19.60
CA ALA A 273 -21.97 -20.60 20.86
C ALA A 273 -22.11 -21.97 21.58
N ASN A 274 -23.13 -22.74 21.25
CA ASN A 274 -23.45 -24.04 21.86
C ASN A 274 -23.25 -25.24 20.93
N ALA A 275 -22.50 -25.07 19.86
CA ALA A 275 -22.19 -26.11 18.86
C ALA A 275 -20.69 -26.19 18.60
N VAL A 276 -20.18 -27.39 18.43
CA VAL A 276 -18.89 -27.67 17.80
C VAL A 276 -19.00 -27.31 16.33
N CYS A 277 -17.99 -26.66 15.78
CA CYS A 277 -17.98 -26.26 14.37
C CYS A 277 -17.88 -27.48 13.43
N SER A 278 -18.47 -27.41 12.24
CA SER A 278 -18.21 -28.36 11.16
C SER A 278 -17.07 -27.92 10.25
N SER A 279 -16.78 -26.63 10.20
CA SER A 279 -15.66 -26.10 9.42
C SER A 279 -15.15 -24.79 9.96
N VAL A 280 -13.84 -24.56 9.77
CA VAL A 280 -13.17 -23.28 9.98
C VAL A 280 -12.36 -22.96 8.74
N THR A 281 -12.61 -21.80 8.15
CA THR A 281 -11.78 -21.24 7.07
C THR A 281 -10.96 -20.10 7.63
N ALA A 282 -9.65 -20.09 7.40
CA ALA A 282 -8.72 -19.09 7.89
C ALA A 282 -7.81 -18.58 6.77
N TRP A 283 -7.29 -17.35 6.90
CA TRP A 283 -6.33 -16.77 5.98
C TRP A 283 -5.07 -16.38 6.72
N LEU A 284 -3.96 -16.99 6.30
CA LEU A 284 -2.60 -16.68 6.73
C LEU A 284 -2.00 -15.65 5.76
N ASP A 285 -1.49 -14.54 6.26
CA ASP A 285 -0.59 -13.60 5.58
C ASP A 285 0.80 -13.78 6.17
N ALA A 286 1.82 -14.01 5.33
CA ALA A 286 3.20 -14.16 5.76
C ALA A 286 4.13 -13.30 4.90
N ARG A 287 5.16 -12.73 5.54
CA ARG A 287 6.16 -11.84 4.95
C ARG A 287 7.53 -12.12 5.55
N ALA A 288 8.57 -12.02 4.74
CA ALA A 288 9.93 -12.29 5.18
C ALA A 288 10.93 -11.38 4.46
N PRO A 289 12.14 -11.15 5.01
CA PRO A 289 13.20 -10.40 4.32
C PRO A 289 13.61 -10.99 2.98
N ASP A 290 13.45 -12.30 2.80
CA ASP A 290 13.78 -13.01 1.57
C ASP A 290 12.82 -14.18 1.30
N GLY A 291 12.95 -14.79 0.11
CA GLY A 291 12.08 -15.88 -0.33
C GLY A 291 12.31 -17.17 0.46
N GLU A 292 13.52 -17.46 0.89
CA GLU A 292 13.86 -18.66 1.66
C GLU A 292 13.22 -18.61 3.05
N GLY A 293 13.34 -17.48 3.76
CA GLY A 293 12.70 -17.28 5.04
C GLY A 293 11.16 -17.31 4.96
N LEU A 294 10.57 -16.82 3.85
CA LEU A 294 9.14 -16.93 3.62
C LEU A 294 8.69 -18.39 3.45
N GLU A 295 9.41 -19.16 2.63
CA GLU A 295 9.15 -20.59 2.39
C GLU A 295 9.30 -21.40 3.69
N GLU A 296 10.42 -21.26 4.42
CA GLU A 296 10.64 -21.94 5.69
C GLU A 296 9.56 -21.65 6.72
N THR A 297 9.17 -20.37 6.86
CA THR A 297 8.11 -19.96 7.80
C THR A 297 6.77 -20.60 7.42
N THR A 298 6.39 -20.52 6.15
CA THR A 298 5.09 -21.05 5.71
C THR A 298 5.05 -22.57 5.76
N ASP A 299 6.12 -23.26 5.39
CA ASP A 299 6.21 -24.71 5.46
C ASP A 299 6.10 -25.20 6.89
N GLN A 300 6.76 -24.55 7.85
CA GLN A 300 6.65 -24.89 9.27
C GLN A 300 5.21 -24.71 9.78
N ILE A 301 4.54 -23.61 9.40
CA ILE A 301 3.14 -23.35 9.80
C ILE A 301 2.21 -24.41 9.23
N LEU A 302 2.33 -24.72 7.92
CA LEU A 302 1.47 -25.66 7.22
C LEU A 302 1.71 -27.11 7.73
N ALA A 303 2.95 -27.46 8.03
CA ALA A 303 3.28 -28.76 8.64
C ALA A 303 2.66 -28.91 10.04
N ALA A 304 2.75 -27.88 10.87
CA ALA A 304 2.12 -27.88 12.20
C ALA A 304 0.58 -27.97 12.10
N ALA A 305 -0.03 -27.21 11.17
CA ALA A 305 -1.47 -27.28 10.90
C ALA A 305 -1.91 -28.69 10.49
N GLY A 306 -1.14 -29.35 9.62
CA GLY A 306 -1.41 -30.73 9.19
C GLY A 306 -1.29 -31.76 10.31
N GLN A 307 -0.28 -31.63 11.16
CA GLN A 307 -0.08 -32.51 12.32
C GLN A 307 -1.25 -32.41 13.32
N GLU A 308 -1.64 -31.18 13.67
CA GLU A 308 -2.75 -30.95 14.59
C GLU A 308 -4.10 -31.37 13.98
N ALA A 309 -4.33 -31.12 12.70
CA ALA A 309 -5.53 -31.58 12.01
C ALA A 309 -5.64 -33.12 12.06
N ALA A 310 -4.55 -33.82 11.76
CA ALA A 310 -4.50 -35.28 11.84
C ALA A 310 -4.72 -35.83 13.27
N ALA A 311 -4.10 -35.18 14.26
CA ALA A 311 -4.25 -35.58 15.68
C ALA A 311 -5.70 -35.46 16.18
N HIS A 312 -6.46 -34.50 15.63
CA HIS A 312 -7.87 -34.27 15.99
C HIS A 312 -8.87 -34.83 14.97
N GLN A 313 -8.41 -35.65 14.01
CA GLN A 313 -9.24 -36.28 12.98
C GLN A 313 -10.05 -35.25 12.17
N VAL A 314 -9.44 -34.06 11.93
CA VAL A 314 -9.96 -32.95 11.13
C VAL A 314 -9.29 -32.98 9.75
N GLY A 315 -10.05 -32.80 8.70
CA GLY A 315 -9.51 -32.59 7.36
C GLY A 315 -8.89 -31.20 7.23
N LEU A 316 -7.73 -31.11 6.58
CA LEU A 316 -7.11 -29.83 6.19
C LEU A 316 -6.89 -29.81 4.69
N ASP A 317 -7.40 -28.77 4.05
CA ASP A 317 -7.03 -28.37 2.70
C ASP A 317 -6.47 -26.96 2.74
N TYR A 318 -5.44 -26.67 1.94
CA TYR A 318 -4.87 -25.31 1.86
C TYR A 318 -4.40 -24.99 0.45
N ARG A 319 -4.44 -23.70 0.12
CA ARG A 319 -3.96 -23.20 -1.16
C ARG A 319 -3.42 -21.78 -1.04
N PRO A 320 -2.39 -21.44 -1.82
CA PRO A 320 -1.99 -20.04 -1.98
C PRO A 320 -3.12 -19.27 -2.71
N GLU A 321 -3.44 -18.06 -2.24
CA GLU A 321 -4.34 -17.12 -2.92
C GLU A 321 -3.56 -16.00 -3.60
N SER A 322 -2.41 -15.60 -3.04
CA SER A 322 -1.49 -14.65 -3.66
C SER A 322 -0.05 -14.93 -3.24
N PHE A 323 0.86 -14.58 -4.11
CA PHE A 323 2.29 -14.56 -3.84
C PHE A 323 2.91 -13.41 -4.62
N THR A 324 3.69 -12.58 -3.94
CA THR A 324 4.48 -11.50 -4.53
C THR A 324 5.95 -11.78 -4.17
N PRO A 325 6.85 -11.93 -5.15
CA PRO A 325 8.28 -12.05 -4.89
C PRO A 325 8.83 -10.75 -4.30
N ALA A 326 10.06 -10.78 -3.81
CA ALA A 326 10.79 -9.57 -3.45
C ALA A 326 10.82 -8.59 -4.64
N VAL A 327 10.67 -7.30 -4.34
CA VAL A 327 10.81 -6.25 -5.34
C VAL A 327 11.99 -5.38 -4.94
N ASP A 328 13.10 -5.51 -5.64
CA ASP A 328 14.26 -4.65 -5.47
C ASP A 328 13.99 -3.31 -6.16
N PHE A 329 14.24 -2.21 -5.45
CA PHE A 329 14.22 -0.89 -6.05
C PHE A 329 15.50 -0.64 -6.86
N ASP A 330 15.46 0.32 -7.79
CA ASP A 330 16.60 0.65 -8.65
C ASP A 330 17.79 1.14 -7.80
N ALA A 331 18.88 0.40 -7.81
CA ALA A 331 20.05 0.64 -6.97
C ALA A 331 20.73 1.98 -7.29
N ASP A 332 20.83 2.36 -8.56
CA ASP A 332 21.45 3.63 -8.97
C ASP A 332 20.59 4.81 -8.50
N LEU A 333 19.27 4.68 -8.62
CA LEU A 333 18.32 5.68 -8.10
C LEU A 333 18.39 5.75 -6.56
N ARG A 334 18.37 4.62 -5.86
CA ARG A 334 18.49 4.56 -4.39
C ARG A 334 19.75 5.30 -3.92
N ASP A 335 20.91 4.99 -4.49
CA ASP A 335 22.19 5.59 -4.12
C ASP A 335 22.22 7.10 -4.44
N ARG A 336 21.55 7.51 -5.54
CA ARG A 336 21.38 8.91 -5.90
C ARG A 336 20.46 9.64 -4.91
N LEU A 337 19.34 9.01 -4.49
CA LEU A 337 18.46 9.57 -3.46
C LEU A 337 19.21 9.78 -2.14
N VAL A 338 19.95 8.79 -1.66
CA VAL A 338 20.78 8.91 -0.43
C VAL A 338 21.78 10.06 -0.57
N SER A 339 22.46 10.18 -1.70
CA SER A 339 23.44 11.23 -1.96
C SER A 339 22.79 12.62 -2.00
N SER A 340 21.63 12.77 -2.66
CA SER A 340 20.89 14.04 -2.74
C SER A 340 20.40 14.51 -1.36
N LEU A 341 19.89 13.57 -0.54
CA LEU A 341 19.45 13.85 0.82
C LEU A 341 20.61 14.25 1.71
N LEU A 342 21.74 13.55 1.63
CA LEU A 342 22.94 13.89 2.39
C LEU A 342 23.47 15.29 2.02
N ALA A 343 23.47 15.63 0.75
CA ALA A 343 23.85 16.97 0.27
C ALA A 343 22.93 18.08 0.80
N ALA A 344 21.67 17.75 1.09
CA ALA A 344 20.69 18.64 1.73
C ALA A 344 20.79 18.62 3.27
N GLY A 345 21.72 17.88 3.86
CA GLY A 345 21.90 17.76 5.30
C GLY A 345 20.91 16.80 5.99
N ILE A 346 20.23 15.94 5.20
CA ILE A 346 19.27 14.94 5.69
C ILE A 346 19.95 13.57 5.65
N GLY A 347 20.23 13.02 6.83
CA GLY A 347 20.70 11.64 6.95
C GLY A 347 19.51 10.68 6.73
N ALA A 348 19.69 9.70 5.83
CA ALA A 348 18.64 8.75 5.50
C ALA A 348 19.25 7.32 5.42
N PRO A 349 19.02 6.47 6.44
CA PRO A 349 19.38 5.06 6.35
C PRO A 349 18.60 4.36 5.23
N VAL A 350 19.22 3.32 4.70
CA VAL A 350 18.57 2.42 3.73
C VAL A 350 17.89 1.30 4.51
N LEU A 351 16.62 1.02 4.21
CA LEU A 351 15.81 -0.02 4.87
C LEU A 351 14.84 -0.69 3.90
N ASP A 352 14.44 -1.89 4.30
CA ASP A 352 13.40 -2.64 3.60
C ASP A 352 12.01 -2.30 4.13
N THR A 353 10.98 -2.63 3.36
CA THR A 353 9.59 -2.58 3.82
C THR A 353 8.89 -3.93 3.64
N GLY A 354 8.06 -4.28 4.62
CA GLY A 354 7.14 -5.40 4.51
C GLY A 354 5.81 -5.05 3.85
N ALA A 355 5.55 -3.77 3.55
CA ALA A 355 4.32 -3.31 2.94
C ALA A 355 4.43 -3.24 1.41
N GLY A 356 3.35 -3.58 0.69
CA GLY A 356 3.25 -3.36 -0.75
C GLY A 356 2.90 -1.92 -1.05
N HIS A 357 3.40 -1.37 -2.16
CA HIS A 357 3.17 0.01 -2.59
C HIS A 357 3.08 0.10 -4.11
N ASP A 358 2.50 1.17 -4.64
CA ASP A 358 2.47 1.45 -6.08
C ASP A 358 3.86 1.50 -6.69
N ALA A 359 4.85 2.00 -5.95
CA ALA A 359 6.27 1.98 -6.35
C ALA A 359 6.75 0.56 -6.67
N GLY A 360 6.33 -0.44 -5.88
CA GLY A 360 6.68 -1.85 -6.13
C GLY A 360 6.08 -2.40 -7.42
N ILE A 361 4.90 -1.96 -7.80
CA ILE A 361 4.28 -2.36 -9.07
C ILE A 361 4.98 -1.68 -10.26
N LEU A 362 5.30 -0.40 -10.11
CA LEU A 362 5.96 0.38 -11.16
C LEU A 362 7.44 0.01 -11.36
N ALA A 363 8.09 -0.57 -10.34
CA ALA A 363 9.49 -1.04 -10.44
C ALA A 363 9.73 -2.04 -11.58
N ALA A 364 8.70 -2.77 -11.99
CA ALA A 364 8.77 -3.65 -13.17
C ALA A 364 8.84 -2.90 -14.51
N ARG A 365 8.61 -1.58 -14.53
CA ARG A 365 8.45 -0.80 -15.77
C ARG A 365 9.42 0.38 -15.90
N LEU A 366 9.85 0.96 -14.79
CA LEU A 366 10.73 2.13 -14.75
C LEU A 366 11.52 2.17 -13.45
N PRO A 367 12.66 2.89 -13.39
CA PRO A 367 13.38 3.13 -12.14
C PRO A 367 12.46 3.73 -11.10
N THR A 368 12.30 3.05 -9.96
CA THR A 368 11.50 3.50 -8.83
C THR A 368 12.30 3.47 -7.54
N GLY A 369 11.89 4.33 -6.60
CA GLY A 369 12.41 4.36 -5.25
C GLY A 369 11.33 4.85 -4.27
N MET A 370 11.59 4.71 -2.97
CA MET A 370 10.71 5.23 -1.94
C MET A 370 11.49 5.99 -0.88
N LEU A 371 10.83 6.97 -0.29
CA LEU A 371 11.26 7.68 0.92
C LEU A 371 10.26 7.41 2.02
N PHE A 372 10.75 7.08 3.21
CA PHE A 372 9.93 6.90 4.41
C PHE A 372 10.08 8.08 5.36
N VAL A 373 8.95 8.51 5.93
CA VAL A 373 8.88 9.44 7.05
C VAL A 373 8.63 8.64 8.32
N ARG A 374 9.36 8.93 9.38
CA ARG A 374 9.30 8.24 10.67
C ARG A 374 7.87 8.18 11.21
N ASN A 375 7.48 6.96 11.59
CA ASN A 375 6.32 6.68 12.42
C ASN A 375 6.80 6.33 13.84
N PRO A 376 6.67 7.22 14.83
CA PRO A 376 7.24 6.98 16.16
C PRO A 376 6.55 5.82 16.90
N THR A 377 5.34 5.45 16.49
CA THR A 377 4.56 4.39 17.15
C THR A 377 4.67 3.04 16.46
N GLY A 378 4.95 3.01 15.15
CA GLY A 378 4.87 1.83 14.28
C GLY A 378 3.45 1.33 14.05
N VAL A 379 2.42 2.09 14.49
CA VAL A 379 1.02 1.76 14.24
C VAL A 379 0.64 2.22 12.84
N SER A 380 0.08 1.33 12.02
CA SER A 380 -0.46 1.62 10.70
C SER A 380 -1.84 0.98 10.54
N HIS A 381 -2.59 1.36 9.48
CA HIS A 381 -3.97 0.91 9.22
C HIS A 381 -4.92 1.12 10.42
N SER A 382 -4.74 2.24 11.13
CA SER A 382 -5.46 2.54 12.38
C SER A 382 -5.58 4.05 12.56
N PRO A 383 -6.65 4.54 13.20
CA PRO A 383 -6.76 5.95 13.57
C PRO A 383 -5.64 6.47 14.50
N ALA A 384 -4.88 5.55 15.12
CA ALA A 384 -3.75 5.86 15.98
C ALA A 384 -2.41 6.03 15.24
N GLU A 385 -2.41 5.89 13.91
CA GLU A 385 -1.25 6.16 13.07
C GLU A 385 -0.79 7.62 13.22
N HIS A 386 0.52 7.84 13.32
CA HIS A 386 1.04 9.17 13.60
C HIS A 386 2.42 9.41 12.97
N ALA A 387 2.60 10.63 12.47
CA ALA A 387 3.90 11.21 12.16
C ALA A 387 3.96 12.64 12.73
N ASP A 388 5.11 13.04 13.26
CA ASP A 388 5.28 14.38 13.81
C ASP A 388 5.33 15.43 12.69
N ASP A 389 4.74 16.62 12.93
CA ASP A 389 4.74 17.72 11.95
C ASP A 389 6.14 18.09 11.48
N ALA A 390 7.14 18.02 12.36
CA ALA A 390 8.54 18.30 12.03
C ALA A 390 9.13 17.24 11.09
N ASP A 391 8.74 15.98 11.27
CA ASP A 391 9.18 14.87 10.43
C ASP A 391 8.52 14.93 9.05
N CYS A 392 7.23 15.28 9.02
CA CYS A 392 6.53 15.56 7.75
C CYS A 392 7.17 16.73 6.98
N ALA A 393 7.55 17.81 7.67
CA ALA A 393 8.26 18.92 7.04
C ALA A 393 9.64 18.50 6.49
N THR A 394 10.33 17.59 7.19
CA THR A 394 11.60 17.01 6.69
C THR A 394 11.34 16.13 5.46
N GLY A 395 10.23 15.40 5.42
CA GLY A 395 9.79 14.63 4.23
C GLY A 395 9.56 15.52 3.01
N VAL A 396 8.91 16.69 3.18
CA VAL A 396 8.75 17.69 2.12
C VAL A 396 10.10 18.20 1.62
N ALA A 397 11.01 18.55 2.55
CA ALA A 397 12.35 19.02 2.19
C ALA A 397 13.16 17.93 1.46
N ALA A 398 13.01 16.66 1.86
CA ALA A 398 13.61 15.52 1.19
C ALA A 398 13.11 15.36 -0.25
N LEU A 399 11.79 15.43 -0.47
CA LEU A 399 11.21 15.42 -1.84
C LEU A 399 11.70 16.60 -2.66
N ALA A 400 11.75 17.80 -2.09
CA ALA A 400 12.23 19.00 -2.81
C ALA A 400 13.71 18.86 -3.18
N ALA A 401 14.55 18.32 -2.31
CA ALA A 401 15.97 18.08 -2.57
C ALA A 401 16.18 17.09 -3.72
N MET A 402 15.51 15.94 -3.67
CA MET A 402 15.64 14.94 -4.73
C MET A 402 15.03 15.39 -6.06
N LEU A 403 13.89 16.11 -6.05
CA LEU A 403 13.32 16.66 -7.27
C LEU A 403 14.23 17.70 -7.91
N ARG A 404 14.92 18.52 -7.11
CA ARG A 404 15.94 19.47 -7.59
C ARG A 404 17.09 18.76 -8.30
N ASP A 405 17.55 17.63 -7.74
CA ASP A 405 18.63 16.83 -8.33
C ASP A 405 18.15 16.09 -9.60
N LEU A 406 17.00 15.42 -9.53
CA LEU A 406 16.52 14.57 -10.63
C LEU A 406 15.92 15.34 -11.81
N ALA A 407 15.29 16.49 -11.56
CA ALA A 407 14.62 17.32 -12.58
C ALA A 407 15.37 18.61 -12.91
N GLY A 408 16.50 18.87 -12.28
CA GLY A 408 17.38 19.99 -12.58
C GLY A 408 18.14 19.83 -13.89
N PRO A 409 18.82 20.90 -14.33
CA PRO A 409 19.61 20.93 -15.55
C PRO A 409 20.86 20.05 -15.46
#